data_4dda732a1c8be2bc799f58acaa017057
#
_entry.id   4dda732a1c8be2bc799f58acaa017057
#
_cell.length_a   1.000
_cell.length_b   1.000
_cell.length_c   1.000
_cell.angle_alpha   90.00
_cell.angle_beta   90.00
_cell.angle_gamma   90.00
#
_symmetry.space_group_name_H-M   'P 1'
#
loop_
_entity.id
_entity.type
_entity.pdbx_description
1 polymer ?
#
loop_
_entity_poly.entity_id
_entity_poly.type
_entity_poly.pdbx_seq_one_letter_code
_entity_poly.pdbx_strand_id
1 'polypeptide(L)'
;LIIKLKGSDREQVNACSDIISKALHRIRVTITHNEDVQAHEAAVANTLALWADSDEVDFIITSGGTGLGPDDVTPDATRSVIDREVPGLAEIMRLDGFKKHHSAILSRAVVGIRGRCMIFNLPGNPGAVEEYMELLLPIIPHAVDEVQSA
;
A
#
# COMPACT_ATOMS: atom_id res chain seq x y z
N LEU A 1 0.45 6.78 -2.63
CA LEU A 1 0.59 7.47 -1.34
C LEU A 1 1.81 6.96 -0.58
N ILE A 2 2.73 7.83 -0.23
CA ILE A 2 3.90 7.47 0.58
C ILE A 2 3.67 7.94 2.02
N ILE A 3 3.67 6.98 2.95
CA ILE A 3 3.57 7.28 4.38
C ILE A 3 4.96 7.55 4.93
N LYS A 4 5.16 8.77 5.37
CA LYS A 4 6.43 9.23 5.90
C LYS A 4 6.44 9.14 7.41
N LEU A 5 7.14 8.17 7.94
CA LEU A 5 7.40 8.10 9.37
C LEU A 5 8.31 9.27 9.81
N LYS A 6 8.03 9.82 10.99
CA LYS A 6 8.90 10.83 11.61
C LYS A 6 10.28 10.20 11.83
N GLY A 7 11.31 10.75 11.16
CA GLY A 7 12.66 10.20 11.21
C GLY A 7 13.00 9.19 10.10
N SER A 8 12.09 8.91 9.15
CA SER A 8 12.41 8.09 7.98
C SER A 8 13.50 8.75 7.14
N ASP A 9 14.41 7.94 6.65
CA ASP A 9 15.40 8.36 5.67
C ASP A 9 14.71 8.76 4.37
N ARG A 10 14.89 10.01 3.95
CA ARG A 10 14.28 10.55 2.72
C ARG A 10 14.71 9.81 1.47
N GLU A 11 15.95 9.35 1.44
CA GLU A 11 16.48 8.57 0.32
C GLU A 11 15.73 7.23 0.19
N GLN A 12 15.49 6.56 1.31
CA GLN A 12 14.73 5.31 1.35
C GLN A 12 13.26 5.51 0.91
N VAL A 13 12.62 6.59 1.36
CA VAL A 13 11.24 6.95 0.95
C VAL A 13 11.16 7.19 -0.55
N ASN A 14 12.11 7.94 -1.11
CA ASN A 14 12.16 8.22 -2.54
C ASN A 14 12.42 6.93 -3.34
N ALA A 15 13.31 6.05 -2.86
CA ALA A 15 13.60 4.77 -3.50
C ALA A 15 12.33 3.89 -3.59
N CYS A 16 11.53 3.82 -2.52
CA CYS A 16 10.25 3.09 -2.54
C CYS A 16 9.29 3.66 -3.58
N SER A 17 9.15 4.99 -3.63
CA SER A 17 8.30 5.67 -4.61
C SER A 17 8.72 5.38 -6.05
N ASP A 18 10.02 5.43 -6.33
CA ASP A 18 10.57 5.15 -7.65
C ASP A 18 10.34 3.69 -8.08
N ILE A 19 10.53 2.74 -7.17
CA ILE A 19 10.29 1.31 -7.43
C ILE A 19 8.81 1.09 -7.77
N ILE A 20 7.90 1.61 -6.97
CA ILE A 20 6.46 1.49 -7.21
C ILE A 20 6.08 2.11 -8.56
N SER A 21 6.55 3.31 -8.85
CA SER A 21 6.26 4.01 -10.10
C SER A 21 6.76 3.23 -11.32
N LYS A 22 7.98 2.73 -11.29
CA LYS A 22 8.55 1.90 -12.37
C LYS A 22 7.78 0.61 -12.57
N ALA A 23 7.38 -0.05 -11.49
CA ALA A 23 6.60 -1.28 -11.55
C ALA A 23 5.23 -1.03 -12.18
N LEU A 24 4.51 0.01 -11.76
CA LEU A 24 3.19 0.36 -12.27
C LEU A 24 3.20 0.73 -13.77
N HIS A 25 4.27 1.36 -14.27
CA HIS A 25 4.42 1.63 -15.71
C HIS A 25 4.39 0.36 -16.57
N ARG A 26 4.82 -0.79 -16.03
CA ARG A 26 4.80 -2.09 -16.74
C ARG A 26 3.38 -2.58 -17.03
N ILE A 27 2.40 -2.19 -16.25
CA ILE A 27 0.98 -2.54 -16.42
C ILE A 27 0.13 -1.37 -16.94
N ARG A 28 0.76 -0.34 -17.50
CA ARG A 28 0.12 0.82 -18.14
C ARG A 28 -0.82 1.60 -17.22
N VAL A 29 -0.49 1.70 -15.95
CA VAL A 29 -1.22 2.51 -14.98
C VAL A 29 -0.76 3.97 -15.06
N THR A 30 -1.71 4.89 -14.98
CA THR A 30 -1.43 6.33 -14.83
C THR A 30 -1.39 6.69 -13.35
N ILE A 31 -0.28 7.26 -12.90
CA ILE A 31 -0.17 7.75 -11.52
C ILE A 31 -0.72 9.17 -11.48
N THR A 32 -1.86 9.36 -10.81
CA THR A 32 -2.52 10.67 -10.69
C THR A 32 -2.06 11.43 -9.46
N HIS A 33 -1.70 10.73 -8.39
CA HIS A 33 -1.29 11.31 -7.11
C HIS A 33 -0.05 10.62 -6.58
N ASN A 34 0.90 11.40 -6.08
CA ASN A 34 2.07 10.90 -5.36
C ASN A 34 2.40 11.89 -4.24
N GLU A 35 2.02 11.57 -3.03
CA GLU A 35 2.14 12.46 -1.87
C GLU A 35 2.81 11.77 -0.68
N ASP A 36 3.58 12.56 0.07
CA ASP A 36 4.10 12.19 1.38
C ASP A 36 3.07 12.59 2.45
N VAL A 37 2.68 11.65 3.30
CA VAL A 37 1.77 11.91 4.43
C VAL A 37 2.49 11.62 5.73
N GLN A 38 2.30 12.48 6.72
CA GLN A 38 2.85 12.25 8.06
C GLN A 38 2.27 10.99 8.69
N ALA A 39 3.09 10.27 9.45
CA ALA A 39 2.70 9.07 10.19
C ALA A 39 1.79 9.42 11.37
N HIS A 40 0.59 9.84 11.06
CA HIS A 40 -0.49 10.12 11.99
C HIS A 40 -1.76 9.46 11.48
N GLU A 41 -2.40 8.64 12.29
CA GLU A 41 -3.52 7.78 11.85
C GLU A 41 -4.63 8.56 11.14
N ALA A 42 -5.08 9.67 11.73
CA ALA A 42 -6.12 10.50 11.14
C ALA A 42 -5.70 11.14 9.81
N ALA A 43 -4.44 11.56 9.68
CA ALA A 43 -3.93 12.15 8.43
C ALA A 43 -3.91 11.10 7.31
N VAL A 44 -3.43 9.90 7.60
CA VAL A 44 -3.41 8.79 6.64
C VAL A 44 -4.84 8.39 6.27
N ALA A 45 -5.72 8.17 7.25
CA ALA A 45 -7.12 7.79 7.02
C ALA A 45 -7.86 8.83 6.17
N ASN A 46 -7.72 10.11 6.47
CA ASN A 46 -8.36 11.18 5.71
C ASN A 46 -7.89 11.23 4.25
N THR A 47 -6.58 11.08 4.01
CA THR A 47 -6.04 11.07 2.65
C THR A 47 -6.53 9.85 1.87
N LEU A 48 -6.52 8.67 2.48
CA LEU A 48 -7.04 7.44 1.87
C LEU A 48 -8.52 7.58 1.49
N ALA A 49 -9.35 8.08 2.41
CA ALA A 49 -10.77 8.28 2.15
C ALA A 49 -11.02 9.31 1.05
N LEU A 50 -10.32 10.46 1.10
CA LEU A 50 -10.45 11.50 0.10
C LEU A 50 -10.13 11.00 -1.32
N TRP A 51 -9.05 10.25 -1.48
CA TRP A 51 -8.67 9.74 -2.79
C TRP A 51 -9.58 8.60 -3.25
N ALA A 52 -9.93 7.69 -2.36
CA ALA A 52 -10.80 6.56 -2.70
C ALA A 52 -12.23 7.01 -3.09
N ASP A 53 -12.72 8.11 -2.52
CA ASP A 53 -14.04 8.66 -2.80
C ASP A 53 -14.08 9.63 -4.01
N SER A 54 -12.94 9.89 -4.63
CA SER A 54 -12.84 10.88 -5.73
C SER A 54 -13.35 10.38 -7.08
N ASP A 55 -13.67 9.11 -7.25
CA ASP A 55 -13.99 8.45 -8.54
C ASP A 55 -12.88 8.55 -9.62
N GLU A 56 -11.74 9.14 -9.28
CA GLU A 56 -10.59 9.30 -10.19
C GLU A 56 -9.48 8.25 -9.94
N VAL A 57 -9.59 7.50 -8.85
CA VAL A 57 -8.55 6.59 -8.36
C VAL A 57 -9.09 5.17 -8.27
N ASP A 58 -8.58 4.28 -9.09
CA ASP A 58 -8.96 2.86 -9.09
C ASP A 58 -8.32 2.09 -7.94
N PHE A 59 -7.09 2.45 -7.58
CA PHE A 59 -6.41 1.87 -6.42
C PHE A 59 -5.35 2.81 -5.83
N ILE A 60 -5.04 2.59 -4.58
CA ILE A 60 -4.02 3.32 -3.80
C ILE A 60 -2.98 2.32 -3.30
N ILE A 61 -1.71 2.66 -3.45
CA ILE A 61 -0.61 1.94 -2.80
C ILE A 61 -0.03 2.86 -1.73
N THR A 62 0.02 2.39 -0.48
CA THR A 62 0.78 3.05 0.58
C THR A 62 2.13 2.37 0.74
N SER A 63 3.15 3.11 1.12
CA SER A 63 4.48 2.57 1.46
C SER A 63 4.95 3.12 2.80
N GLY A 64 5.25 2.24 3.73
CA GLY A 64 5.71 2.56 5.09
C GLY A 64 4.63 2.43 6.17
N GLY A 65 5.06 2.45 7.41
CA GLY A 65 4.19 2.44 8.58
C GLY A 65 3.42 1.14 8.83
N THR A 66 3.97 -0.01 8.44
CA THR A 66 3.30 -1.32 8.55
C THR A 66 3.88 -2.24 9.63
N GLY A 67 4.82 -1.76 10.44
CA GLY A 67 5.49 -2.54 11.48
C GLY A 67 4.73 -2.59 12.82
N LEU A 68 5.50 -2.84 13.88
CA LEU A 68 4.97 -3.03 15.24
C LEU A 68 5.13 -1.78 16.13
N GLY A 69 5.76 -0.74 15.64
CA GLY A 69 6.01 0.48 16.40
C GLY A 69 4.73 1.31 16.61
N PRO A 70 4.74 2.22 17.60
CA PRO A 70 3.58 3.09 17.87
C PRO A 70 3.29 4.08 16.74
N ASP A 71 4.28 4.37 15.90
CA ASP A 71 4.14 5.25 14.74
C ASP A 71 3.78 4.49 13.45
N ASP A 72 3.70 3.16 13.51
CA ASP A 72 3.28 2.31 12.38
C ASP A 72 1.76 2.26 12.29
N VAL A 73 1.15 3.37 11.88
CA VAL A 73 -0.30 3.60 11.91
C VAL A 73 -1.02 3.25 10.61
N THR A 74 -0.30 2.91 9.54
CA THR A 74 -0.88 2.70 8.21
C THR A 74 -1.94 1.60 8.19
N PRO A 75 -1.76 0.42 8.81
CA PRO A 75 -2.78 -0.62 8.81
C PRO A 75 -4.04 -0.21 9.56
N ASP A 76 -3.89 0.50 10.69
CA ASP A 76 -5.03 0.94 11.51
C ASP A 76 -5.84 2.02 10.76
N ALA A 77 -5.15 2.99 10.16
CA ALA A 77 -5.77 3.99 9.30
C ALA A 77 -6.50 3.36 8.11
N THR A 78 -5.90 2.36 7.47
CA THR A 78 -6.52 1.65 6.35
C THR A 78 -7.78 0.90 6.80
N ARG A 79 -7.72 0.14 7.91
CA ARG A 79 -8.89 -0.57 8.45
C ARG A 79 -10.03 0.36 8.83
N SER A 80 -9.73 1.57 9.27
CA SER A 80 -10.77 2.54 9.66
C SER A 80 -11.56 3.09 8.47
N VAL A 81 -11.06 2.96 7.24
CA VAL A 81 -11.68 3.56 6.04
C VAL A 81 -12.17 2.55 5.01
N ILE A 82 -11.72 1.30 5.05
CA ILE A 82 -12.17 0.27 4.10
C ILE A 82 -13.54 -0.29 4.47
N ASP A 83 -14.30 -0.68 3.47
CA ASP A 83 -15.59 -1.36 3.63
C ASP A 83 -15.43 -2.87 3.79
N ARG A 84 -14.41 -3.42 3.12
CA ARG A 84 -14.11 -4.86 3.07
C ARG A 84 -12.61 -5.09 3.03
N GLU A 85 -12.14 -6.09 3.75
CA GLU A 85 -10.74 -6.53 3.69
C GLU A 85 -10.57 -7.62 2.63
N VAL A 86 -9.42 -7.63 1.95
CA VAL A 86 -8.98 -8.67 1.01
C VAL A 86 -7.78 -9.39 1.63
N PRO A 87 -8.00 -10.27 2.63
CA PRO A 87 -6.93 -10.78 3.48
C PRO A 87 -5.91 -11.63 2.74
N GLY A 88 -6.32 -12.37 1.71
CA GLY A 88 -5.44 -13.26 0.96
C GLY A 88 -4.23 -12.56 0.33
N LEU A 89 -4.38 -11.31 -0.12
CA LEU A 89 -3.26 -10.54 -0.68
C LEU A 89 -2.23 -10.15 0.39
N ALA A 90 -2.67 -9.74 1.57
CA ALA A 90 -1.77 -9.45 2.68
C ALA A 90 -1.10 -10.71 3.24
N GLU A 91 -1.81 -11.83 3.25
CA GLU A 91 -1.30 -13.13 3.67
C GLU A 91 -0.20 -13.63 2.73
N ILE A 92 -0.41 -13.60 1.41
CA ILE A 92 0.60 -14.06 0.46
C ILE A 92 1.85 -13.17 0.47
N MET A 93 1.71 -11.87 0.67
CA MET A 93 2.86 -10.98 0.85
C MET A 93 3.70 -11.39 2.07
N ARG A 94 3.07 -11.64 3.23
CA ARG A 94 3.76 -12.11 4.42
C ARG A 94 4.42 -13.47 4.22
N LEU A 95 3.73 -14.42 3.61
CA LEU A 95 4.25 -15.76 3.38
C LEU A 95 5.42 -15.78 2.39
N ASP A 96 5.31 -15.04 1.30
CA ASP A 96 6.40 -14.94 0.33
C ASP A 96 7.61 -14.20 0.91
N GLY A 97 7.37 -13.10 1.61
CA GLY A 97 8.43 -12.35 2.31
C GLY A 97 9.12 -13.19 3.38
N PHE A 98 8.38 -14.01 4.12
CA PHE A 98 8.95 -14.89 5.16
C PHE A 98 9.97 -15.90 4.63
N LYS A 99 9.83 -16.36 3.39
CA LYS A 99 10.80 -17.26 2.75
C LYS A 99 12.18 -16.63 2.60
N LYS A 100 12.24 -15.31 2.49
CA LYS A 100 13.49 -14.55 2.32
C LYS A 100 13.94 -13.88 3.61
N HIS A 101 13.00 -13.31 4.36
CA HIS A 101 13.24 -12.59 5.62
C HIS A 101 12.18 -12.96 6.64
N HIS A 102 12.54 -13.70 7.67
CA HIS A 102 11.59 -14.18 8.69
C HIS A 102 10.79 -13.06 9.36
N SER A 103 11.36 -11.87 9.48
CA SER A 103 10.66 -10.69 10.04
C SER A 103 9.47 -10.19 9.20
N ALA A 104 9.35 -10.59 7.94
CA ALA A 104 8.21 -10.22 7.10
C ALA A 104 6.87 -10.68 7.66
N ILE A 105 6.84 -11.75 8.45
CA ILE A 105 5.62 -12.24 9.11
C ILE A 105 5.06 -11.27 10.15
N LEU A 106 5.87 -10.34 10.63
CA LEU A 106 5.47 -9.30 11.60
C LEU A 106 4.79 -8.10 10.96
N SER A 107 4.74 -8.04 9.63
CA SER A 107 4.04 -6.97 8.92
C SER A 107 2.55 -7.01 9.23
N ARG A 108 2.01 -5.85 9.61
CA ARG A 108 0.58 -5.65 9.86
C ARG A 108 -0.17 -5.14 8.62
N ALA A 109 0.49 -5.14 7.46
CA ALA A 109 -0.07 -4.66 6.19
C ALA A 109 -1.47 -5.23 5.92
N VAL A 110 -2.31 -4.38 5.36
CA VAL A 110 -3.71 -4.65 4.99
C VAL A 110 -3.90 -4.41 3.50
N VAL A 111 -4.74 -5.20 2.88
CA VAL A 111 -5.32 -4.90 1.57
C VAL A 111 -6.84 -4.87 1.73
N GLY A 112 -7.49 -3.83 1.22
CA GLY A 112 -8.93 -3.68 1.36
C GLY A 112 -9.55 -2.88 0.23
N ILE A 113 -10.85 -2.71 0.31
CA ILE A 113 -11.69 -2.00 -0.67
C ILE A 113 -12.49 -0.93 0.05
N ARG A 114 -12.47 0.28 -0.50
CA ARG A 114 -13.39 1.35 -0.15
C ARG A 114 -14.17 1.77 -1.40
N GLY A 115 -15.49 1.61 -1.39
CA GLY A 115 -16.32 1.85 -2.58
C GLY A 115 -15.82 1.02 -3.77
N ARG A 116 -15.27 1.68 -4.77
CA ARG A 116 -14.70 1.06 -5.97
C ARG A 116 -13.16 1.15 -6.05
N CYS A 117 -12.52 1.60 -4.99
CA CYS A 117 -11.07 1.77 -4.91
C CYS A 117 -10.43 0.68 -4.05
N MET A 118 -9.37 0.05 -4.54
CA MET A 118 -8.54 -0.87 -3.75
C MET A 118 -7.44 -0.12 -3.02
N ILE A 119 -7.10 -0.54 -1.82
CA ILE A 119 -6.01 0.03 -1.03
C ILE A 119 -5.03 -1.08 -0.64
N PHE A 120 -3.77 -0.92 -1.01
CA PHE A 120 -2.68 -1.86 -0.73
C PHE A 120 -1.66 -1.23 0.20
N ASN A 121 -1.37 -1.85 1.35
CA ASN A 121 -0.28 -1.42 2.20
C ASN A 121 1.01 -2.16 1.86
N LEU A 122 2.06 -1.43 1.53
CA LEU A 122 3.42 -1.95 1.35
C LEU A 122 4.35 -1.44 2.46
N PRO A 123 5.42 -2.19 2.77
CA PRO A 123 6.41 -1.74 3.75
C PRO A 123 7.20 -0.52 3.26
N GLY A 124 7.97 0.07 4.16
CA GLY A 124 8.87 1.21 3.86
C GLY A 124 10.29 0.81 3.49
N ASN A 125 10.56 -0.45 3.22
CA ASN A 125 11.88 -0.96 2.83
C ASN A 125 11.92 -1.18 1.32
N PRO A 126 12.84 -0.57 0.56
CA PRO A 126 12.90 -0.68 -0.90
C PRO A 126 12.99 -2.11 -1.43
N GLY A 127 13.80 -2.96 -0.81
CA GLY A 127 13.93 -4.36 -1.21
C GLY A 127 12.62 -5.14 -1.08
N ALA A 128 11.92 -4.97 0.03
CA ALA A 128 10.61 -5.60 0.24
C ALA A 128 9.53 -5.02 -0.68
N VAL A 129 9.57 -3.72 -0.95
CA VAL A 129 8.66 -3.08 -1.91
C VAL A 129 8.84 -3.65 -3.31
N GLU A 130 10.09 -3.82 -3.76
CA GLU A 130 10.37 -4.42 -5.07
C GLU A 130 9.81 -5.85 -5.16
N GLU A 131 10.06 -6.68 -4.16
CA GLU A 131 9.57 -8.05 -4.09
C GLU A 131 8.04 -8.13 -4.11
N TYR A 132 7.37 -7.29 -3.32
CA TYR A 132 5.91 -7.28 -3.25
C TYR A 132 5.27 -6.69 -4.50
N MET A 133 5.90 -5.71 -5.15
CA MET A 133 5.42 -5.24 -6.45
C MET A 133 5.49 -6.33 -7.52
N GLU A 134 6.57 -7.11 -7.60
CA GLU A 134 6.66 -8.26 -8.51
C GLU A 134 5.57 -9.30 -8.24
N LEU A 135 5.23 -9.53 -6.98
CA LEU A 135 4.16 -10.45 -6.58
C LEU A 135 2.77 -9.93 -6.98
N LEU A 136 2.54 -8.63 -6.81
CA LEU A 136 1.22 -8.00 -6.97
C LEU A 136 0.90 -7.59 -8.41
N LEU A 137 1.91 -7.22 -9.21
CA LEU A 137 1.69 -6.73 -10.58
C LEU A 137 0.80 -7.63 -11.45
N PRO A 138 0.94 -8.97 -11.44
CA PRO A 138 0.06 -9.84 -12.22
C PRO A 138 -1.40 -9.86 -11.72
N ILE A 139 -1.62 -9.48 -10.46
CA ILE A 139 -2.91 -9.60 -9.78
C ILE A 139 -3.69 -8.29 -9.85
N ILE A 140 -3.01 -7.14 -9.73
CA ILE A 140 -3.64 -5.82 -9.63
C ILE A 140 -4.65 -5.55 -10.76
N PRO A 141 -4.36 -5.77 -12.06
CA PRO A 141 -5.33 -5.45 -13.11
C PRO A 141 -6.64 -6.22 -12.95
N HIS A 142 -6.54 -7.52 -12.71
CA HIS A 142 -7.72 -8.36 -12.53
C HIS A 142 -8.53 -7.98 -11.28
N ALA A 143 -7.85 -7.74 -10.16
CA ALA A 143 -8.51 -7.35 -8.92
C ALA A 143 -9.24 -5.99 -9.05
N VAL A 144 -8.62 -5.03 -9.72
CA VAL A 144 -9.22 -3.73 -10.00
C VAL A 144 -10.43 -3.88 -10.92
N ASP A 145 -10.32 -4.67 -12.00
CA ASP A 145 -11.44 -4.91 -12.92
C ASP A 145 -12.64 -5.54 -12.21
N GLU A 146 -12.43 -6.47 -11.30
CA GLU A 146 -13.51 -7.07 -10.50
C GLU A 146 -14.21 -6.02 -9.60
N VAL A 147 -13.45 -5.17 -8.94
CA VAL A 147 -13.99 -4.12 -8.07
C VAL A 147 -14.74 -3.06 -8.89
N GLN A 148 -14.23 -2.70 -10.07
CA GLN A 148 -14.87 -1.73 -10.95
C GLN A 148 -16.15 -2.26 -11.61
N SER A 149 -16.26 -3.58 -11.79
CA SER A 149 -17.42 -4.23 -12.43
C SER A 149 -18.55 -4.57 -11.46
N ALA A 150 -18.29 -4.46 -10.17
CA ALA A 150 -19.24 -4.85 -9.12
C ALA A 150 -20.39 -3.85 -8.93
#